data_e5cbbce0c36142dab8cd4439deafefa6
#
_entry.id   e5cbbce0c36142dab8cd4439deafefa6
#
_cell.length_a   1.000
_cell.length_b   1.000
_cell.length_c   1.000
_cell.angle_alpha   90.00
_cell.angle_beta   90.00
_cell.angle_gamma   90.00
#
_symmetry.space_group_name_H-M   'P 1'
#
loop_
_entity.id
_entity.type
_entity.pdbx_description
1 polymer ?
#
loop_
_entity_poly.entity_id
_entity_poly.type
_entity_poly.pdbx_seq_one_letter_code
_entity_poly.pdbx_strand_id
1 'polypeptide(L)'
;MAEIFDPKPVVQKGFEIEERILKAAAKAEESCEAAFKEIDRTARYNGEKVLKAFIDNKVSDVCMKGSSGYGYGDVGRDTLDAVFAQAVGAEDALVRHSIVSGTHALTMALFGLLSMGDRMVSLTGRPYDTREEVIGLRGSGNGSLADYGVEYEQVDLTPEGKPNVAEIFQKVKGAKLAYIQRSRGY
;
A
#
# COMPACT_ATOMS: atom_id res chain seq x y z
N MET A 1 -26.50 -22.67 14.28
CA MET A 1 -25.03 -22.82 14.41
C MET A 1 -24.40 -21.43 14.21
N ALA A 2 -24.63 -20.52 15.17
CA ALA A 2 -24.20 -19.11 15.10
C ALA A 2 -23.82 -18.58 16.50
N GLU A 3 -23.05 -19.38 17.27
CA GLU A 3 -22.60 -19.03 18.63
C GLU A 3 -21.12 -19.29 18.86
N ILE A 4 -20.26 -19.02 17.87
CA ILE A 4 -18.82 -19.34 18.02
C ILE A 4 -17.96 -18.10 18.27
N PHE A 5 -18.49 -16.90 18.24
CA PHE A 5 -17.71 -15.71 18.62
C PHE A 5 -18.57 -14.70 19.39
N ASP A 6 -18.67 -14.91 20.71
CA ASP A 6 -18.92 -13.82 21.65
C ASP A 6 -17.54 -13.30 22.08
N PRO A 7 -17.07 -12.16 21.56
CA PRO A 7 -15.83 -11.55 22.02
C PRO A 7 -16.08 -10.86 23.36
N LYS A 8 -16.30 -11.64 24.42
CA LYS A 8 -16.16 -11.08 25.76
C LYS A 8 -14.73 -10.60 25.90
N PRO A 9 -14.52 -9.34 26.29
CA PRO A 9 -13.19 -8.76 26.35
C PRO A 9 -12.29 -9.62 27.23
N VAL A 10 -11.28 -10.23 26.65
CA VAL A 10 -10.26 -11.06 27.32
C VAL A 10 -9.45 -10.24 28.34
N VAL A 11 -9.64 -8.94 28.38
CA VAL A 11 -8.85 -7.96 29.17
C VAL A 11 -9.30 -7.83 30.63
N GLN A 12 -10.42 -8.43 31.06
CA GLN A 12 -10.93 -8.21 32.42
C GLN A 12 -10.22 -8.99 33.53
N LYS A 13 -9.43 -10.01 33.24
CA LYS A 13 -8.70 -10.76 34.24
C LYS A 13 -7.26 -10.27 34.36
N GLY A 14 -7.01 -9.33 35.29
CA GLY A 14 -5.67 -8.90 35.66
C GLY A 14 -5.44 -7.38 35.72
N PHE A 15 -6.44 -6.57 35.35
CA PHE A 15 -6.35 -5.11 35.46
C PHE A 15 -7.47 -4.57 36.36
N GLU A 16 -7.14 -3.75 37.35
CA GLU A 16 -8.12 -2.98 38.13
C GLU A 16 -8.54 -1.75 37.31
N ILE A 17 -9.63 -1.89 36.54
CA ILE A 17 -10.17 -0.78 35.74
C ILE A 17 -11.45 -0.29 36.44
N GLU A 18 -11.56 1.02 36.64
CA GLU A 18 -12.73 1.63 37.22
C GLU A 18 -14.01 1.31 36.41
N GLU A 19 -15.09 0.97 37.09
CA GLU A 19 -16.36 0.57 36.47
C GLU A 19 -16.92 1.63 35.50
N ARG A 20 -16.70 2.93 35.80
CA ARG A 20 -17.13 4.02 34.90
C ARG A 20 -16.43 3.96 33.53
N ILE A 21 -15.15 3.53 33.50
CA ILE A 21 -14.37 3.38 32.25
C ILE A 21 -14.90 2.17 31.48
N LEU A 22 -15.14 1.06 32.14
CA LEU A 22 -15.74 -0.13 31.51
C LEU A 22 -17.11 0.16 30.90
N LYS A 23 -17.98 0.88 31.61
CA LYS A 23 -19.28 1.31 31.09
C LYS A 23 -19.17 2.25 29.89
N ALA A 24 -18.22 3.19 29.93
CA ALA A 24 -17.97 4.09 28.81
C ALA A 24 -17.44 3.34 27.58
N ALA A 25 -16.54 2.37 27.79
CA ALA A 25 -16.02 1.52 26.71
C ALA A 25 -17.12 0.68 26.07
N ALA A 26 -17.96 0.00 26.88
CA ALA A 26 -19.07 -0.80 26.38
C ALA A 26 -20.06 0.03 25.55
N LYS A 27 -20.37 1.24 25.99
CA LYS A 27 -21.23 2.16 25.23
C LYS A 27 -20.59 2.63 23.92
N ALA A 28 -19.28 2.85 23.92
CA ALA A 28 -18.56 3.21 22.72
C ALA A 28 -18.53 2.04 21.71
N GLU A 29 -18.28 0.81 22.17
CA GLU A 29 -18.33 -0.39 21.32
C GLU A 29 -19.71 -0.57 20.70
N GLU A 30 -20.78 -0.46 21.49
CA GLU A 30 -22.16 -0.53 20.99
C GLU A 30 -22.43 0.52 19.90
N SER A 31 -21.94 1.75 20.09
CA SER A 31 -22.10 2.83 19.10
C SER A 31 -21.33 2.57 17.81
N CYS A 32 -20.27 1.77 17.84
CA CYS A 32 -19.42 1.41 16.71
C CYS A 32 -19.82 0.09 16.02
N GLU A 33 -20.77 -0.67 16.57
CA GLU A 33 -21.10 -2.02 16.11
C GLU A 33 -21.39 -2.09 14.60
N ALA A 34 -22.14 -1.12 14.07
CA ALA A 34 -22.46 -1.08 12.64
C ALA A 34 -21.21 -0.88 11.77
N ALA A 35 -20.29 -0.02 12.21
CA ALA A 35 -19.01 0.21 11.51
C ALA A 35 -18.13 -1.04 11.60
N PHE A 36 -18.07 -1.70 12.74
CA PHE A 36 -17.29 -2.94 12.90
C PHE A 36 -17.82 -4.06 12.01
N LYS A 37 -19.12 -4.26 11.90
CA LYS A 37 -19.71 -5.26 10.99
C LYS A 37 -19.32 -5.04 9.53
N GLU A 38 -19.25 -3.78 9.09
CA GLU A 38 -18.82 -3.45 7.72
C GLU A 38 -17.32 -3.70 7.53
N ILE A 39 -16.50 -3.33 8.52
CA ILE A 39 -15.05 -3.61 8.51
C ILE A 39 -14.79 -5.12 8.50
N ASP A 40 -15.49 -5.89 9.34
CA ASP A 40 -15.36 -7.35 9.43
C ASP A 40 -15.71 -8.03 8.11
N ARG A 41 -16.74 -7.56 7.43
CA ARG A 41 -17.12 -8.07 6.10
C ARG A 41 -15.97 -7.87 5.09
N THR A 42 -15.39 -6.67 5.09
CA THR A 42 -14.26 -6.35 4.22
C THR A 42 -13.00 -7.14 4.59
N ALA A 43 -12.71 -7.26 5.88
CA ALA A 43 -11.57 -8.03 6.39
C ALA A 43 -11.70 -9.53 6.04
N ARG A 44 -12.91 -10.10 6.20
CA ARG A 44 -13.18 -11.49 5.82
C ARG A 44 -12.95 -11.72 4.34
N TYR A 45 -13.53 -10.88 3.48
CA TYR A 45 -13.34 -10.99 2.02
C TYR A 45 -11.86 -10.95 1.62
N ASN A 46 -11.10 -10.01 2.18
CA ASN A 46 -9.68 -9.90 1.87
C ASN A 46 -8.86 -11.05 2.49
N GLY A 47 -9.20 -11.51 3.68
CA GLY A 47 -8.58 -12.67 4.32
C GLY A 47 -8.77 -13.95 3.51
N GLU A 48 -9.98 -14.20 3.03
CA GLU A 48 -10.29 -15.34 2.17
C GLU A 48 -9.51 -15.28 0.84
N LYS A 49 -9.41 -14.09 0.24
CA LYS A 49 -8.63 -13.85 -0.98
C LYS A 49 -7.15 -14.17 -0.78
N VAL A 50 -6.55 -13.71 0.31
CA VAL A 50 -5.15 -13.97 0.65
C VAL A 50 -4.96 -15.47 0.93
N LEU A 51 -5.81 -16.09 1.74
CA LEU A 51 -5.73 -17.52 2.03
C LEU A 51 -5.83 -18.35 0.76
N LYS A 52 -6.73 -17.98 -0.16
CA LYS A 52 -6.83 -18.63 -1.46
C LYS A 52 -5.52 -18.53 -2.25
N ALA A 53 -4.86 -17.38 -2.25
CA ALA A 53 -3.57 -17.19 -2.91
C ALA A 53 -2.49 -18.13 -2.32
N PHE A 54 -2.46 -18.32 -1.00
CA PHE A 54 -1.56 -19.29 -0.35
C PHE A 54 -1.84 -20.74 -0.79
N ILE A 55 -3.12 -21.12 -0.85
CA ILE A 55 -3.53 -22.48 -1.25
C ILE A 55 -3.19 -22.75 -2.72
N ASP A 56 -3.58 -21.83 -3.61
CA ASP A 56 -3.39 -21.99 -5.05
C ASP A 56 -1.90 -22.08 -5.43
N ASN A 57 -1.04 -21.30 -4.76
CA ASN A 57 0.41 -21.32 -4.95
C ASN A 57 1.12 -22.40 -4.10
N LYS A 58 0.37 -23.31 -3.45
CA LYS A 58 0.89 -24.47 -2.72
C LYS A 58 1.95 -24.11 -1.69
N VAL A 59 1.73 -22.99 -0.95
CA VAL A 59 2.65 -22.60 0.11
C VAL A 59 2.80 -23.72 1.14
N SER A 60 4.03 -24.11 1.43
CA SER A 60 4.36 -25.19 2.36
C SER A 60 5.62 -24.83 3.17
N ASP A 61 6.04 -25.73 4.06
CA ASP A 61 7.26 -25.60 4.85
C ASP A 61 8.53 -25.41 4.00
N VAL A 62 8.54 -25.98 2.79
CA VAL A 62 9.65 -25.80 1.84
C VAL A 62 9.84 -24.32 1.47
N CYS A 63 8.75 -23.57 1.31
CA CYS A 63 8.81 -22.14 0.98
C CYS A 63 9.38 -21.29 2.14
N MET A 64 9.36 -21.82 3.37
CA MET A 64 9.85 -21.13 4.57
C MET A 64 11.31 -21.47 4.89
N LYS A 65 11.95 -22.37 4.15
CA LYS A 65 13.36 -22.71 4.35
C LYS A 65 14.24 -21.59 3.83
N GLY A 66 15.25 -21.23 4.62
CA GLY A 66 16.23 -20.23 4.21
C GLY A 66 17.00 -20.66 2.96
N SER A 67 17.33 -19.68 2.12
CA SER A 67 18.19 -19.84 0.95
C SER A 67 19.31 -18.81 0.97
N SER A 68 20.32 -18.98 0.13
CA SER A 68 21.38 -17.98 -0.05
C SER A 68 20.91 -16.71 -0.78
N GLY A 69 19.75 -16.77 -1.44
CA GLY A 69 19.22 -15.69 -2.28
C GLY A 69 19.92 -15.53 -3.65
N TYR A 70 20.99 -16.29 -3.91
CA TYR A 70 21.78 -16.21 -5.14
C TYR A 70 21.37 -17.19 -6.23
N GLY A 71 20.49 -18.12 -5.93
CA GLY A 71 20.07 -19.14 -6.90
C GLY A 71 18.98 -18.68 -7.85
N TYR A 72 18.98 -19.22 -9.07
CA TYR A 72 17.79 -19.25 -9.91
C TYR A 72 16.82 -20.28 -9.34
N GLY A 73 15.51 -19.98 -9.35
CA GLY A 73 14.49 -20.91 -8.86
C GLY A 73 14.47 -21.02 -7.33
N ASP A 74 14.63 -19.92 -6.62
CA ASP A 74 14.37 -19.83 -5.17
C ASP A 74 12.87 -20.00 -4.91
N VAL A 75 12.48 -21.21 -4.47
CA VAL A 75 11.08 -21.60 -4.31
C VAL A 75 10.33 -20.65 -3.37
N GLY A 76 10.93 -20.26 -2.24
CA GLY A 76 10.29 -19.37 -1.28
C GLY A 76 10.04 -17.97 -1.85
N ARG A 77 11.04 -17.39 -2.50
CA ARG A 77 10.97 -16.08 -3.14
C ARG A 77 9.96 -16.06 -4.28
N ASP A 78 10.06 -17.01 -5.18
CA ASP A 78 9.21 -17.05 -6.38
C ASP A 78 7.74 -17.32 -5.99
N THR A 79 7.50 -18.17 -4.98
CA THR A 79 6.17 -18.39 -4.41
C THR A 79 5.61 -17.14 -3.73
N LEU A 80 6.44 -16.37 -3.01
CA LEU A 80 6.02 -15.13 -2.37
C LEU A 80 5.57 -14.08 -3.39
N ASP A 81 6.32 -13.92 -4.49
CA ASP A 81 5.95 -13.03 -5.59
C ASP A 81 4.59 -13.43 -6.18
N ALA A 82 4.39 -14.72 -6.47
CA ALA A 82 3.15 -15.25 -7.03
C ALA A 82 1.95 -15.08 -6.08
N VAL A 83 2.12 -15.36 -4.79
CA VAL A 83 1.07 -15.15 -3.76
C VAL A 83 0.69 -13.68 -3.67
N PHE A 84 1.67 -12.77 -3.66
CA PHE A 84 1.42 -11.35 -3.56
C PHE A 84 0.71 -10.83 -4.82
N ALA A 85 1.20 -11.19 -6.01
CA ALA A 85 0.57 -10.84 -7.28
C ALA A 85 -0.91 -11.27 -7.30
N GLN A 86 -1.20 -12.54 -6.97
CA GLN A 86 -2.56 -13.06 -6.94
C GLN A 86 -3.44 -12.34 -5.90
N ALA A 87 -2.91 -12.10 -4.70
CA ALA A 87 -3.66 -11.43 -3.63
C ALA A 87 -4.08 -10.01 -3.99
N VAL A 88 -3.28 -9.27 -4.77
CA VAL A 88 -3.60 -7.90 -5.22
C VAL A 88 -4.19 -7.84 -6.63
N GLY A 89 -4.26 -8.97 -7.35
CA GLY A 89 -4.78 -9.05 -8.72
C GLY A 89 -3.83 -8.45 -9.77
N ALA A 90 -2.51 -8.52 -9.52
CA ALA A 90 -1.47 -8.11 -10.46
C ALA A 90 -1.00 -9.29 -11.32
N GLU A 91 -0.39 -9.00 -12.46
CA GLU A 91 0.24 -10.02 -13.33
C GLU A 91 1.49 -10.58 -12.69
N ASP A 92 2.24 -9.75 -11.97
CA ASP A 92 3.48 -10.13 -11.30
C ASP A 92 3.73 -9.22 -10.08
N ALA A 93 4.68 -9.61 -9.23
CA ALA A 93 5.12 -8.85 -8.08
C ALA A 93 6.61 -9.06 -7.81
N LEU A 94 7.23 -8.07 -7.19
CA LEU A 94 8.60 -8.15 -6.69
C LEU A 94 8.61 -7.87 -5.19
N VAL A 95 8.62 -8.92 -4.39
CA VAL A 95 8.60 -8.83 -2.92
C VAL A 95 9.96 -9.23 -2.36
N ARG A 96 10.70 -8.26 -1.82
CA ARG A 96 12.07 -8.48 -1.32
C ARG A 96 12.25 -7.79 0.02
N HIS A 97 12.91 -8.45 0.94
CA HIS A 97 13.30 -7.88 2.24
C HIS A 97 14.25 -6.68 2.11
N SER A 98 14.99 -6.60 1.00
CA SER A 98 15.86 -5.46 0.68
C SER A 98 15.10 -4.20 0.25
N ILE A 99 13.79 -4.29 -0.04
CA ILE A 99 12.92 -3.15 -0.25
C ILE A 99 12.42 -2.69 1.13
N VAL A 100 13.20 -1.84 1.78
CA VAL A 100 13.10 -1.55 3.21
C VAL A 100 11.96 -0.60 3.61
N SER A 101 11.30 0.05 2.64
CA SER A 101 10.21 1.00 2.91
C SER A 101 9.32 1.23 1.69
N GLY A 102 8.13 1.80 1.90
CA GLY A 102 7.26 2.23 0.81
C GLY A 102 7.90 3.32 -0.06
N THR A 103 8.69 4.22 0.52
CA THR A 103 9.46 5.22 -0.24
C THR A 103 10.49 4.53 -1.15
N HIS A 104 11.21 3.53 -0.66
CA HIS A 104 12.16 2.76 -1.47
C HIS A 104 11.45 2.03 -2.62
N ALA A 105 10.33 1.35 -2.36
CA ALA A 105 9.55 0.68 -3.40
C ALA A 105 9.09 1.64 -4.50
N LEU A 106 8.56 2.80 -4.13
CA LEU A 106 8.12 3.81 -5.08
C LEU A 106 9.29 4.44 -5.85
N THR A 107 10.43 4.68 -5.18
CA THR A 107 11.65 5.15 -5.85
C THR A 107 12.12 4.16 -6.90
N MET A 108 12.20 2.87 -6.57
CA MET A 108 12.56 1.82 -7.53
C MET A 108 11.61 1.78 -8.73
N ALA A 109 10.29 1.90 -8.48
CA ALA A 109 9.30 1.92 -9.56
C ALA A 109 9.47 3.15 -10.47
N LEU A 110 9.67 4.33 -9.91
CA LEU A 110 9.84 5.56 -10.67
C LEU A 110 11.12 5.53 -11.52
N PHE A 111 12.25 5.16 -10.93
CA PHE A 111 13.53 5.04 -11.66
C PHE A 111 13.56 3.88 -12.66
N GLY A 112 12.74 2.83 -12.42
CA GLY A 112 12.62 1.71 -13.37
C GLY A 112 11.73 2.02 -14.58
N LEU A 113 10.82 3.00 -14.47
CA LEU A 113 9.86 3.36 -15.51
C LEU A 113 10.27 4.61 -16.31
N LEU A 114 11.10 5.48 -15.74
CA LEU A 114 11.44 6.79 -16.29
C LEU A 114 12.90 6.87 -16.68
N SER A 115 13.15 7.50 -17.84
CA SER A 115 14.45 7.76 -18.39
C SER A 115 14.64 9.25 -18.67
N MET A 116 15.86 9.67 -18.99
CA MET A 116 16.17 11.05 -19.38
C MET A 116 15.26 11.50 -20.54
N GLY A 117 14.65 12.67 -20.39
CA GLY A 117 13.72 13.24 -21.36
C GLY A 117 12.27 12.76 -21.22
N ASP A 118 12.01 11.77 -20.36
CA ASP A 118 10.63 11.38 -20.04
C ASP A 118 9.95 12.41 -19.15
N ARG A 119 8.62 12.49 -19.26
CA ARG A 119 7.78 13.37 -18.45
C ARG A 119 6.81 12.57 -17.61
N MET A 120 6.76 12.87 -16.30
CA MET A 120 5.75 12.37 -15.39
C MET A 120 4.77 13.47 -14.99
N VAL A 121 3.50 13.10 -14.80
CA VAL A 121 2.44 14.01 -14.35
C VAL A 121 1.77 13.44 -13.10
N SER A 122 1.83 14.20 -11.99
CA SER A 122 1.03 13.88 -10.80
C SER A 122 -0.41 14.39 -11.00
N LEU A 123 -1.38 13.49 -10.86
CA LEU A 123 -2.80 13.78 -11.14
C LEU A 123 -3.61 14.19 -9.92
N THR A 124 -3.03 14.12 -8.74
CA THR A 124 -3.68 14.38 -7.45
C THR A 124 -2.94 15.40 -6.60
N GLY A 125 -2.33 16.38 -7.27
CA GLY A 125 -1.58 17.45 -6.64
C GLY A 125 -0.15 17.04 -6.27
N ARG A 126 0.41 17.78 -5.34
CA ARG A 126 1.79 17.61 -4.89
C ARG A 126 1.98 16.26 -4.19
N PRO A 127 3.02 15.49 -4.53
CA PRO A 127 3.33 14.23 -3.87
C PRO A 127 3.62 14.40 -2.37
N TYR A 128 3.63 13.28 -1.66
CA TYR A 128 4.07 13.22 -0.26
C TYR A 128 5.53 13.69 -0.13
N ASP A 129 5.88 14.33 0.96
CA ASP A 129 7.16 15.03 1.18
C ASP A 129 8.41 14.18 0.88
N THR A 130 8.43 12.90 1.28
CA THR A 130 9.55 11.98 0.98
C THR A 130 9.72 11.70 -0.52
N ARG A 131 8.70 11.93 -1.37
CA ARG A 131 8.79 11.81 -2.83
C ARG A 131 9.30 13.09 -3.47
N GLU A 132 9.13 14.22 -2.81
CA GLU A 132 9.62 15.50 -3.32
C GLU A 132 11.14 15.48 -3.56
N GLU A 133 11.89 14.86 -2.66
CA GLU A 133 13.33 14.68 -2.80
C GLU A 133 13.67 13.68 -3.93
N VAL A 134 12.93 12.58 -4.03
CA VAL A 134 13.10 11.56 -5.09
C VAL A 134 12.84 12.16 -6.48
N ILE A 135 11.79 12.97 -6.60
CA ILE A 135 11.41 13.62 -7.87
C ILE A 135 12.36 14.79 -8.19
N GLY A 136 12.85 15.49 -7.17
CA GLY A 136 13.68 16.68 -7.31
C GLY A 136 12.92 17.99 -7.17
N LEU A 137 11.75 17.95 -6.49
CA LEU A 137 10.97 19.15 -6.13
C LEU A 137 11.56 19.86 -4.91
N ARG A 138 12.41 19.17 -4.16
CA ARG A 138 13.13 19.66 -3.00
C ARG A 138 14.55 19.12 -2.99
N GLY A 139 15.51 20.01 -2.73
CA GLY A 139 16.92 19.67 -2.88
C GLY A 139 17.39 19.74 -4.33
N SER A 140 18.68 19.62 -4.53
CA SER A 140 19.32 19.57 -5.86
C SER A 140 20.66 18.82 -5.79
N GLY A 141 21.03 18.13 -6.88
CA GLY A 141 22.30 17.41 -6.98
C GLY A 141 22.39 16.15 -6.11
N ASN A 142 21.24 15.61 -5.69
CA ASN A 142 21.15 14.42 -4.82
C ASN A 142 20.84 13.14 -5.59
N GLY A 143 20.85 13.16 -6.92
CA GLY A 143 20.49 12.02 -7.75
C GLY A 143 18.98 11.81 -7.87
N SER A 144 18.21 12.90 -7.87
CA SER A 144 16.76 12.90 -8.09
C SER A 144 16.40 12.62 -9.55
N LEU A 145 15.12 12.33 -9.84
CA LEU A 145 14.65 12.18 -11.22
C LEU A 145 14.91 13.45 -12.05
N ALA A 146 14.75 14.64 -11.46
CA ALA A 146 15.06 15.89 -12.13
C ALA A 146 16.56 16.02 -12.47
N ASP A 147 17.46 15.57 -11.58
CA ASP A 147 18.91 15.54 -11.85
C ASP A 147 19.25 14.60 -13.01
N TYR A 148 18.45 13.57 -13.23
CA TYR A 148 18.55 12.65 -14.39
C TYR A 148 17.75 13.12 -15.63
N GLY A 149 17.24 14.35 -15.61
CA GLY A 149 16.58 14.95 -16.78
C GLY A 149 15.13 14.47 -17.00
N VAL A 150 14.46 13.96 -15.97
CA VAL A 150 13.03 13.68 -16.02
C VAL A 150 12.25 14.95 -15.71
N GLU A 151 11.25 15.25 -16.53
CA GLU A 151 10.37 16.39 -16.33
C GLU A 151 9.20 16.03 -15.44
N TYR A 152 8.86 16.93 -14.51
CA TYR A 152 7.72 16.77 -13.60
C TYR A 152 6.68 17.86 -13.83
N GLU A 153 5.42 17.45 -13.89
CA GLU A 153 4.25 18.32 -13.81
C GLU A 153 3.24 17.80 -12.80
N GLN A 154 2.34 18.67 -12.35
CA GLN A 154 1.21 18.25 -11.51
C GLN A 154 -0.10 18.90 -11.95
N VAL A 155 -1.19 18.22 -11.63
CA VAL A 155 -2.55 18.72 -11.66
C VAL A 155 -3.06 18.79 -10.24
N ASP A 156 -3.40 19.97 -9.77
CA ASP A 156 -3.95 20.12 -8.43
C ASP A 156 -5.40 19.65 -8.35
N LEU A 157 -5.82 19.25 -7.17
CA LEU A 157 -7.22 18.94 -6.91
C LEU A 157 -8.07 20.21 -7.01
N THR A 158 -9.35 20.05 -7.34
CA THR A 158 -10.33 21.16 -7.28
C THR A 158 -10.46 21.64 -5.82
N PRO A 159 -11.05 22.84 -5.59
CA PRO A 159 -11.31 23.31 -4.23
C PRO A 159 -12.14 22.33 -3.37
N GLU A 160 -12.94 21.47 -4.02
CA GLU A 160 -13.74 20.43 -3.37
C GLU A 160 -12.95 19.14 -3.11
N GLY A 161 -11.63 19.13 -3.36
CA GLY A 161 -10.75 17.96 -3.17
C GLY A 161 -10.93 16.85 -4.22
N LYS A 162 -11.52 17.14 -5.38
CA LYS A 162 -11.73 16.18 -6.46
C LYS A 162 -10.67 16.30 -7.55
N PRO A 163 -10.38 15.22 -8.31
CA PRO A 163 -9.49 15.31 -9.46
C PRO A 163 -10.01 16.30 -10.52
N ASN A 164 -9.14 17.18 -10.98
CA ASN A 164 -9.45 18.10 -12.07
C ASN A 164 -9.33 17.40 -13.42
N VAL A 165 -10.37 16.67 -13.81
CA VAL A 165 -10.37 15.79 -14.99
C VAL A 165 -10.06 16.54 -16.29
N ALA A 166 -10.54 17.76 -16.45
CA ALA A 166 -10.30 18.55 -17.66
C ALA A 166 -8.81 18.88 -17.85
N GLU A 167 -8.15 19.32 -16.77
CA GLU A 167 -6.71 19.63 -16.79
C GLU A 167 -5.86 18.34 -16.90
N ILE A 168 -6.29 17.24 -16.25
CA ILE A 168 -5.65 15.92 -16.37
C ILE A 168 -5.55 15.52 -17.84
N PHE A 169 -6.65 15.54 -18.59
CA PHE A 169 -6.68 15.15 -20.01
C PHE A 169 -5.79 16.03 -20.90
N GLN A 170 -5.53 17.26 -20.48
CA GLN A 170 -4.61 18.14 -21.22
C GLN A 170 -3.15 17.78 -20.92
N LYS A 171 -2.80 17.62 -19.63
CA LYS A 171 -1.42 17.43 -19.19
C LYS A 171 -0.87 16.03 -19.41
N VAL A 172 -1.72 14.99 -19.42
CA VAL A 172 -1.23 13.62 -19.63
C VAL A 172 -0.83 13.33 -21.08
N LYS A 173 -1.18 14.18 -22.03
CA LYS A 173 -0.82 13.98 -23.44
C LYS A 173 0.70 14.01 -23.60
N GLY A 174 1.28 12.90 -24.07
CA GLY A 174 2.72 12.74 -24.24
C GLY A 174 3.51 12.54 -22.95
N ALA A 175 2.86 12.39 -21.80
CA ALA A 175 3.53 11.95 -20.57
C ALA A 175 3.85 10.45 -20.64
N LYS A 176 5.03 10.08 -20.17
CA LYS A 176 5.42 8.68 -20.01
C LYS A 176 4.72 8.02 -18.83
N LEU A 177 4.49 8.77 -17.76
CA LEU A 177 3.92 8.26 -16.51
C LEU A 177 2.87 9.22 -15.95
N ALA A 178 1.69 8.67 -15.64
CA ALA A 178 0.65 9.32 -14.86
C ALA A 178 0.70 8.78 -13.42
N TYR A 179 0.94 9.66 -12.46
CA TYR A 179 1.12 9.32 -11.05
C TYR A 179 -0.12 9.72 -10.25
N ILE A 180 -0.67 8.77 -9.48
CA ILE A 180 -1.81 9.01 -8.59
C ILE A 180 -1.39 8.60 -7.17
N GLN A 181 -1.50 9.55 -6.25
CA GLN A 181 -1.35 9.27 -4.83
C GLN A 181 -2.70 9.44 -4.14
N ARG A 182 -3.26 8.33 -3.61
CA ARG A 182 -4.61 8.31 -3.01
C ARG A 182 -4.64 8.78 -1.56
N SER A 183 -3.52 8.73 -0.87
CA SER A 183 -3.41 9.11 0.54
C SER A 183 -2.04 9.70 0.81
N ARG A 184 -1.99 10.68 1.69
CA ARG A 184 -0.74 11.26 2.19
C ARG A 184 -0.24 10.60 3.47
N GLY A 185 -0.99 9.64 4.04
CA GLY A 185 -0.60 8.88 5.22
C GLY A 185 -0.88 9.58 6.56
N TYR A 186 -1.44 10.82 6.51
CA TYR A 186 -1.92 11.58 7.67
C TYR A 186 -3.05 12.52 7.28
#